data_1d85a61cc2b0d20d7271b8aa63e31547
#
_entry.id   1d85a61cc2b0d20d7271b8aa63e31547
#
_cell.length_a   1.000
_cell.length_b   1.000
_cell.length_c   1.000
_cell.angle_alpha   90.00
_cell.angle_beta   90.00
_cell.angle_gamma   90.00
#
_symmetry.space_group_name_H-M   'P 1'
#
loop_
_entity.id
_entity.type
_entity.pdbx_description
1 polymer ?
#
loop_
_entity_poly.entity_id
_entity_poly.type
_entity_poly.pdbx_seq_one_letter_code
_entity_poly.pdbx_strand_id
1 'polypeptide(L)'
;MTQFFIRLYNYFQRHKVLFYLSLCVCVLFMGYFAWQVRFEENVTRFFPDTKNNQNITKVFDNLKIKDKIIILISPADSIVTPDLMIEVGDQLKQNLLEESNQTWIKDIFSEVDETTIEKATDFVYENLPLFLTEKDYQHFDSLLTQEGIEAMMRKNYTNLLSPAGIALRGYIQRDPLGLGNNVLKHLQDFQLETNYEINNGHIFSKDGNTLLMFMTPEFGTGSTGEHENLIRILENELQQIQKECPSIRASYFGGPSVSVYNARQIKKDTIITSSIALLIIIVFISLVFKHKKSIPLIVTPVLFGGLFALCLIYFIQGYISAIAVGAGSAILGIALSYSIHMLAH
;
A
#
# COMPACT_ATOMS: atom_id res chain seq x y z
N MET A 1 44.89 5.96 25.43
CA MET A 1 43.64 5.17 25.47
C MET A 1 43.71 4.03 26.49
N THR A 2 44.70 3.19 26.49
CA THR A 2 44.79 2.01 27.39
C THR A 2 44.66 2.35 28.89
N GLN A 3 45.29 3.42 29.37
CA GLN A 3 45.19 3.84 30.78
C GLN A 3 43.79 4.29 31.20
N PHE A 4 42.97 4.84 30.28
CA PHE A 4 41.61 5.22 30.55
C PHE A 4 40.73 3.96 30.79
N PHE A 5 40.84 2.96 29.92
CA PHE A 5 40.08 1.71 30.06
C PHE A 5 40.47 0.93 31.31
N ILE A 6 41.74 0.93 31.69
CA ILE A 6 42.20 0.30 32.93
C ILE A 6 41.62 1.00 34.17
N ARG A 7 41.60 2.34 34.18
CA ARG A 7 41.01 3.11 35.29
C ARG A 7 39.50 2.86 35.38
N LEU A 8 38.81 2.82 34.26
CA LEU A 8 37.35 2.53 34.17
C LEU A 8 37.03 1.12 34.69
N TYR A 9 37.81 0.13 34.25
CA TYR A 9 37.72 -1.25 34.73
C TYR A 9 37.91 -1.36 36.24
N ASN A 10 38.95 -0.76 36.76
CA ASN A 10 39.27 -0.78 38.21
C ASN A 10 38.18 -0.05 39.03
N TYR A 11 37.60 1.02 38.49
CA TYR A 11 36.50 1.74 39.13
C TYR A 11 35.23 0.86 39.21
N PHE A 12 34.85 0.23 38.12
CA PHE A 12 33.65 -0.65 38.10
C PHE A 12 33.87 -1.95 38.89
N GLN A 13 35.10 -2.45 38.95
CA GLN A 13 35.41 -3.61 39.79
C GLN A 13 35.28 -3.30 41.29
N ARG A 14 35.53 -2.06 41.69
CA ARG A 14 35.31 -1.58 43.07
C ARG A 14 33.82 -1.33 43.37
N HIS A 15 33.06 -0.91 42.37
CA HIS A 15 31.65 -0.53 42.50
C HIS A 15 30.73 -1.43 41.65
N LYS A 16 30.71 -2.73 41.95
CA LYS A 16 29.93 -3.73 41.18
C LYS A 16 28.46 -3.39 41.07
N VAL A 17 27.82 -2.86 42.13
CA VAL A 17 26.41 -2.47 42.13
C VAL A 17 26.17 -1.36 41.12
N LEU A 18 27.05 -0.37 41.06
CA LEU A 18 26.94 0.74 40.13
C LEU A 18 27.13 0.28 38.68
N PHE A 19 27.99 -0.70 38.44
CA PHE A 19 28.15 -1.32 37.13
C PHE A 19 26.89 -2.03 36.66
N TYR A 20 26.30 -2.90 37.50
CA TYR A 20 25.06 -3.59 37.13
C TYR A 20 23.86 -2.65 36.97
N LEU A 21 23.79 -1.60 37.80
CA LEU A 21 22.75 -0.57 37.68
C LEU A 21 22.90 0.20 36.34
N SER A 22 24.09 0.65 36.01
CA SER A 22 24.35 1.37 34.76
C SER A 22 24.08 0.50 33.52
N LEU A 23 24.45 -0.80 33.58
CA LEU A 23 24.16 -1.76 32.53
C LEU A 23 22.64 -1.96 32.36
N CYS A 24 21.91 -2.11 33.45
CA CYS A 24 20.47 -2.27 33.46
C CYS A 24 19.78 -1.04 32.85
N VAL A 25 20.17 0.16 33.26
CA VAL A 25 19.64 1.42 32.69
C VAL A 25 19.94 1.52 31.20
N CYS A 26 21.15 1.16 30.78
CA CYS A 26 21.57 1.19 29.40
C CYS A 26 20.73 0.20 28.54
N VAL A 27 20.52 -1.02 29.02
CA VAL A 27 19.71 -2.05 28.34
C VAL A 27 18.24 -1.62 28.26
N LEU A 28 17.69 -1.04 29.33
CA LEU A 28 16.31 -0.52 29.32
C LEU A 28 16.16 0.64 28.33
N PHE A 29 17.11 1.55 28.31
CA PHE A 29 17.15 2.66 27.35
C PHE A 29 17.20 2.13 25.90
N MET A 30 18.14 1.23 25.60
CA MET A 30 18.24 0.62 24.28
C MET A 30 16.96 -0.16 23.91
N GLY A 31 16.40 -0.92 24.84
CA GLY A 31 15.17 -1.69 24.64
C GLY A 31 13.98 -0.80 24.31
N TYR A 32 13.86 0.32 25.01
CA TYR A 32 12.79 1.30 24.78
C TYR A 32 12.86 1.88 23.35
N PHE A 33 14.03 2.30 22.89
CA PHE A 33 14.17 2.84 21.53
C PHE A 33 14.14 1.76 20.45
N ALA A 34 14.68 0.58 20.72
CA ALA A 34 14.58 -0.56 19.82
C ALA A 34 13.11 -0.98 19.54
N TRP A 35 12.24 -0.86 20.56
CA TRP A 35 10.81 -1.13 20.41
C TRP A 35 10.10 -0.15 19.50
N GLN A 36 10.59 1.08 19.39
CA GLN A 36 9.99 2.14 18.55
C GLN A 36 10.43 2.07 17.08
N VAL A 37 11.38 1.20 16.73
CA VAL A 37 11.80 1.01 15.33
C VAL A 37 10.62 0.51 14.51
N ARG A 38 10.29 1.24 13.44
CA ARG A 38 9.20 0.88 12.53
C ARG A 38 9.72 -0.12 11.49
N PHE A 39 8.87 -1.07 11.14
CA PHE A 39 9.12 -1.93 10.00
C PHE A 39 8.59 -1.26 8.74
N GLU A 40 9.47 -0.99 7.79
CA GLU A 40 9.12 -0.36 6.52
C GLU A 40 9.53 -1.30 5.38
N GLU A 41 8.58 -1.66 4.52
CA GLU A 41 8.82 -2.51 3.37
C GLU A 41 8.62 -1.70 2.08
N ASN A 42 9.65 -0.95 1.71
CA ASN A 42 9.66 -0.26 0.43
C ASN A 42 10.60 -0.99 -0.54
N VAL A 43 10.03 -1.89 -1.33
CA VAL A 43 10.79 -2.69 -2.30
C VAL A 43 11.49 -1.82 -3.34
N THR A 44 10.96 -0.62 -3.63
CA THR A 44 11.55 0.29 -4.62
C THR A 44 12.89 0.87 -4.18
N ARG A 45 13.15 0.97 -2.87
CA ARG A 45 14.44 1.45 -2.31
C ARG A 45 15.59 0.44 -2.43
N PHE A 46 15.30 -0.82 -2.79
CA PHE A 46 16.34 -1.83 -3.01
C PHE A 46 16.92 -1.82 -4.42
N PHE A 47 16.26 -1.12 -5.34
CA PHE A 47 16.82 -0.97 -6.68
C PHE A 47 17.93 0.09 -6.68
N PRO A 48 19.14 -0.22 -7.17
CA PRO A 48 20.21 0.75 -7.27
C PRO A 48 19.75 1.97 -8.09
N ASP A 49 20.16 3.17 -7.67
CA ASP A 49 19.84 4.45 -8.31
C ASP A 49 20.58 4.57 -9.66
N THR A 50 20.23 3.72 -10.62
CA THR A 50 20.68 3.81 -12.00
C THR A 50 19.65 4.59 -12.83
N LYS A 51 20.11 5.35 -13.84
CA LYS A 51 19.23 6.16 -14.72
C LYS A 51 18.07 5.35 -15.33
N ASN A 52 18.27 4.06 -15.64
CA ASN A 52 17.21 3.18 -16.12
C ASN A 52 16.17 2.86 -15.04
N ASN A 53 16.60 2.68 -13.79
CA ASN A 53 15.69 2.39 -12.69
C ASN A 53 14.87 3.61 -12.27
N GLN A 54 15.42 4.84 -12.38
CA GLN A 54 14.67 6.07 -12.15
C GLN A 54 13.49 6.22 -13.11
N ASN A 55 13.62 5.80 -14.36
CA ASN A 55 12.50 5.80 -15.30
C ASN A 55 11.46 4.75 -14.97
N ILE A 56 11.88 3.55 -14.57
CA ILE A 56 11.00 2.49 -14.11
C ILE A 56 10.26 2.92 -12.83
N THR A 57 10.98 3.48 -11.85
CA THR A 57 10.39 4.01 -10.61
C THR A 57 9.38 5.13 -10.91
N LYS A 58 9.71 6.08 -11.78
CA LYS A 58 8.77 7.12 -12.22
C LYS A 58 7.51 6.56 -12.89
N VAL A 59 7.65 5.52 -13.73
CA VAL A 59 6.49 4.86 -14.34
C VAL A 59 5.66 4.16 -13.28
N PHE A 60 6.29 3.44 -12.35
CA PHE A 60 5.58 2.80 -11.23
C PHE A 60 4.94 3.80 -10.27
N ASP A 61 5.59 4.92 -9.98
CA ASP A 61 5.05 5.98 -9.11
C ASP A 61 3.88 6.73 -9.76
N ASN A 62 3.86 6.79 -11.10
CA ASN A 62 2.76 7.39 -11.87
C ASN A 62 1.58 6.44 -12.13
N LEU A 63 1.72 5.14 -11.87
CA LEU A 63 0.61 4.19 -11.91
C LEU A 63 -0.28 4.37 -10.66
N LYS A 64 -1.19 5.34 -10.72
CA LYS A 64 -2.12 5.70 -9.64
C LYS A 64 -2.97 4.52 -9.10
N ILE A 65 -3.03 3.40 -9.80
CA ILE A 65 -3.77 2.19 -9.39
C ILE A 65 -2.99 1.42 -8.31
N LYS A 66 -1.65 1.50 -8.30
CA LYS A 66 -0.79 0.78 -7.36
C LYS A 66 -1.03 1.18 -5.90
N ASP A 67 -1.43 2.43 -5.68
CA ASP A 67 -1.63 3.00 -4.36
C ASP A 67 -3.06 2.86 -3.84
N LYS A 68 -3.95 2.25 -4.64
CA LYS A 68 -5.35 2.09 -4.27
C LYS A 68 -5.62 0.75 -3.60
N ILE A 69 -6.61 0.75 -2.72
CA ILE A 69 -7.22 -0.45 -2.15
C ILE A 69 -8.58 -0.63 -2.83
N ILE A 70 -8.76 -1.77 -3.45
CA ILE A 70 -10.03 -2.16 -4.09
C ILE A 70 -10.82 -2.94 -3.06
N ILE A 71 -12.01 -2.47 -2.74
CA ILE A 71 -12.97 -3.14 -1.87
C ILE A 71 -14.00 -3.83 -2.76
N LEU A 72 -14.26 -5.09 -2.48
CA LEU A 72 -15.14 -5.97 -3.22
C LEU A 72 -16.29 -6.40 -2.31
N ILE A 73 -17.52 -6.11 -2.70
CA ILE A 73 -18.74 -6.52 -1.99
C ILE A 73 -19.49 -7.48 -2.90
N SER A 74 -19.70 -8.71 -2.44
CA SER A 74 -20.32 -9.79 -3.22
C SER A 74 -21.30 -10.62 -2.38
N PRO A 75 -22.24 -11.36 -2.97
CA PRO A 75 -23.07 -12.32 -2.26
C PRO A 75 -22.23 -13.40 -1.58
N ALA A 76 -22.63 -13.82 -0.37
CA ALA A 76 -21.96 -14.93 0.34
C ALA A 76 -22.46 -16.29 -0.20
N ASP A 77 -23.75 -16.57 -0.09
CA ASP A 77 -24.35 -17.86 -0.46
C ASP A 77 -25.76 -17.73 -1.09
N SER A 78 -26.31 -16.53 -1.18
CA SER A 78 -27.69 -16.27 -1.63
C SER A 78 -27.71 -15.25 -2.75
N ILE A 79 -28.82 -15.21 -3.48
CA ILE A 79 -29.08 -14.15 -4.44
C ILE A 79 -29.33 -12.85 -3.66
N VAL A 80 -28.38 -11.95 -3.72
CA VAL A 80 -28.43 -10.61 -3.14
C VAL A 80 -28.72 -9.62 -4.26
N THR A 81 -29.62 -8.67 -4.02
CA THR A 81 -29.93 -7.63 -5.00
C THR A 81 -28.78 -6.62 -5.11
N PRO A 82 -28.51 -6.04 -6.29
CA PRO A 82 -27.53 -4.97 -6.43
C PRO A 82 -27.78 -3.79 -5.48
N ASP A 83 -29.05 -3.44 -5.23
CA ASP A 83 -29.42 -2.34 -4.34
C ASP A 83 -28.96 -2.56 -2.90
N LEU A 84 -29.05 -3.80 -2.38
CA LEU A 84 -28.54 -4.11 -1.04
C LEU A 84 -26.99 -4.02 -0.98
N MET A 85 -26.29 -4.42 -2.05
CA MET A 85 -24.83 -4.28 -2.12
C MET A 85 -24.41 -2.79 -2.17
N ILE A 86 -25.20 -1.95 -2.86
CA ILE A 86 -24.99 -0.50 -2.90
C ILE A 86 -25.20 0.09 -1.51
N GLU A 87 -26.32 -0.23 -0.84
CA GLU A 87 -26.63 0.27 0.51
C GLU A 87 -25.51 -0.07 1.50
N VAL A 88 -25.03 -1.32 1.49
CA VAL A 88 -23.90 -1.74 2.33
C VAL A 88 -22.60 -1.06 1.94
N GLY A 89 -22.36 -0.82 0.66
CA GLY A 89 -21.21 -0.09 0.16
C GLY A 89 -21.19 1.36 0.63
N ASP A 90 -22.33 2.03 0.56
CA ASP A 90 -22.46 3.43 0.98
C ASP A 90 -22.35 3.57 2.50
N GLN A 91 -22.92 2.64 3.26
CA GLN A 91 -22.73 2.58 4.72
C GLN A 91 -21.26 2.37 5.08
N LEU A 92 -20.58 1.42 4.41
CA LEU A 92 -19.13 1.21 4.60
C LEU A 92 -18.32 2.47 4.31
N LYS A 93 -18.62 3.15 3.21
CA LYS A 93 -17.97 4.40 2.83
C LYS A 93 -18.12 5.46 3.91
N GLN A 94 -19.33 5.65 4.41
CA GLN A 94 -19.62 6.62 5.46
C GLN A 94 -18.86 6.29 6.74
N ASN A 95 -18.95 5.06 7.23
CA ASN A 95 -18.28 4.62 8.45
C ASN A 95 -16.75 4.80 8.35
N LEU A 96 -16.15 4.40 7.22
CA LEU A 96 -14.70 4.55 6.99
C LEU A 96 -14.26 6.01 7.01
N LEU A 97 -15.03 6.92 6.43
CA LEU A 97 -14.73 8.36 6.42
C LEU A 97 -14.90 8.98 7.82
N GLU A 98 -15.90 8.55 8.58
CA GLU A 98 -16.14 9.01 9.95
C GLU A 98 -15.05 8.50 10.91
N GLU A 99 -14.74 7.20 10.90
CA GLU A 99 -13.76 6.59 11.82
C GLU A 99 -12.32 7.02 11.50
N SER A 100 -12.01 7.24 10.23
CA SER A 100 -10.69 7.72 9.81
C SER A 100 -10.44 9.19 10.13
N ASN A 101 -11.48 9.99 10.47
CA ASN A 101 -11.41 11.46 10.59
C ASN A 101 -10.66 12.10 9.39
N GLN A 102 -10.74 11.51 8.21
CA GLN A 102 -10.02 11.90 6.99
C GLN A 102 -8.48 11.92 7.13
N THR A 103 -7.94 11.30 8.18
CA THR A 103 -6.49 11.29 8.43
C THR A 103 -5.79 10.23 7.58
N TRP A 104 -6.45 9.10 7.30
CA TRP A 104 -5.88 7.93 6.66
C TRP A 104 -6.39 7.70 5.24
N ILE A 105 -7.54 8.28 4.90
CA ILE A 105 -8.24 8.09 3.64
C ILE A 105 -8.35 9.44 2.93
N LYS A 106 -7.80 9.51 1.73
CA LYS A 106 -7.89 10.67 0.85
C LYS A 106 -9.22 10.73 0.13
N ASP A 107 -9.66 9.59 -0.40
CA ASP A 107 -10.87 9.48 -1.20
C ASP A 107 -11.35 8.02 -1.28
N ILE A 108 -12.67 7.84 -1.40
CA ILE A 108 -13.31 6.56 -1.71
C ILE A 108 -14.22 6.77 -2.93
N PHE A 109 -13.75 6.29 -4.07
CA PHE A 109 -14.48 6.30 -5.31
C PHE A 109 -15.35 5.05 -5.40
N SER A 110 -16.66 5.21 -5.26
CA SER A 110 -17.66 4.14 -5.31
C SER A 110 -18.72 4.40 -6.36
N GLU A 111 -18.87 5.66 -6.76
CA GLU A 111 -19.96 6.12 -7.63
C GLU A 111 -19.40 6.97 -8.76
N VAL A 112 -19.94 6.76 -9.96
CA VAL A 112 -19.67 7.55 -11.18
C VAL A 112 -20.84 8.52 -11.36
N ASP A 113 -20.69 9.72 -10.85
CA ASP A 113 -21.66 10.80 -10.97
C ASP A 113 -21.54 11.52 -12.33
N GLU A 114 -22.57 12.31 -12.67
CA GLU A 114 -22.58 13.11 -13.90
C GLU A 114 -21.38 14.05 -13.98
N THR A 115 -20.93 14.60 -12.84
CA THR A 115 -19.77 15.53 -12.80
C THR A 115 -18.46 14.81 -13.10
N THR A 116 -18.33 13.53 -12.75
CA THR A 116 -17.18 12.68 -13.10
C THR A 116 -17.14 12.40 -14.59
N ILE A 117 -18.29 12.09 -15.20
CA ILE A 117 -18.42 11.89 -16.65
C ILE A 117 -18.10 13.18 -17.40
N GLU A 118 -18.61 14.32 -16.93
CA GLU A 118 -18.35 15.63 -17.51
C GLU A 118 -16.86 15.96 -17.48
N LYS A 119 -16.20 15.84 -16.31
CA LYS A 119 -14.75 16.06 -16.17
C LYS A 119 -13.91 15.14 -17.03
N ALA A 120 -14.31 13.87 -17.15
CA ALA A 120 -13.62 12.92 -18.03
C ALA A 120 -13.76 13.31 -19.50
N THR A 121 -14.97 13.72 -19.90
CA THR A 121 -15.24 14.23 -21.24
C THR A 121 -14.46 15.51 -21.54
N ASP A 122 -14.44 16.45 -20.59
CA ASP A 122 -13.65 17.68 -20.68
C ASP A 122 -12.17 17.39 -20.87
N PHE A 123 -11.61 16.49 -20.07
CA PHE A 123 -10.21 16.09 -20.18
C PHE A 123 -9.88 15.51 -21.57
N VAL A 124 -10.77 14.68 -22.13
CA VAL A 124 -10.59 14.11 -23.47
C VAL A 124 -10.59 15.22 -24.52
N TYR A 125 -11.53 16.15 -24.46
CA TYR A 125 -11.60 17.26 -25.43
C TYR A 125 -10.43 18.23 -25.31
N GLU A 126 -9.96 18.52 -24.11
CA GLU A 126 -8.77 19.38 -23.89
C GLU A 126 -7.49 18.74 -24.38
N ASN A 127 -7.43 17.42 -24.39
CA ASN A 127 -6.26 16.64 -24.78
C ASN A 127 -6.52 15.79 -26.03
N LEU A 128 -7.46 16.16 -26.87
CA LEU A 128 -7.92 15.37 -28.02
C LEU A 128 -6.79 14.80 -28.89
N PRO A 129 -5.72 15.55 -29.22
CA PRO A 129 -4.61 15.02 -30.02
C PRO A 129 -3.91 13.80 -29.45
N LEU A 130 -3.95 13.58 -28.10
CA LEU A 130 -3.33 12.43 -27.46
C LEU A 130 -4.11 11.12 -27.67
N PHE A 131 -5.39 11.24 -28.03
CA PHE A 131 -6.32 10.11 -28.18
C PHE A 131 -6.61 9.77 -29.63
N LEU A 132 -6.17 10.59 -30.59
CA LEU A 132 -6.39 10.40 -32.00
C LEU A 132 -5.51 9.29 -32.58
N THR A 133 -6.13 8.45 -33.40
CA THR A 133 -5.45 7.41 -34.19
C THR A 133 -5.32 7.87 -35.66
N GLU A 134 -4.48 7.17 -36.44
CA GLU A 134 -4.32 7.44 -37.88
C GLU A 134 -5.66 7.37 -38.62
N LYS A 135 -6.57 6.48 -38.21
CA LYS A 135 -7.92 6.36 -38.79
C LYS A 135 -8.78 7.60 -38.51
N ASP A 136 -8.62 8.23 -37.36
CA ASP A 136 -9.34 9.44 -37.01
C ASP A 136 -8.90 10.61 -37.88
N TYR A 137 -7.60 10.73 -38.15
CA TYR A 137 -7.10 11.74 -39.09
C TYR A 137 -7.64 11.56 -40.50
N GLN A 138 -7.69 10.31 -41.01
CA GLN A 138 -8.29 10.01 -42.34
C GLN A 138 -9.79 10.34 -42.34
N HIS A 139 -10.48 10.12 -41.27
CA HIS A 139 -11.89 10.50 -41.10
C HIS A 139 -12.06 12.03 -41.11
N PHE A 140 -11.16 12.76 -40.47
CA PHE A 140 -11.18 14.22 -40.46
C PHE A 140 -11.03 14.80 -41.85
N ASP A 141 -10.16 14.23 -42.68
CA ASP A 141 -10.00 14.67 -44.08
C ASP A 141 -11.33 14.60 -44.85
N SER A 142 -12.17 13.60 -44.58
CA SER A 142 -13.48 13.48 -45.19
C SER A 142 -14.52 14.45 -44.60
N LEU A 143 -14.47 14.71 -43.30
CA LEU A 143 -15.39 15.63 -42.60
C LEU A 143 -15.10 17.10 -42.91
N LEU A 144 -13.83 17.47 -43.17
CA LEU A 144 -13.41 18.83 -43.41
C LEU A 144 -13.62 19.26 -44.87
N THR A 145 -14.26 18.43 -45.70
CA THR A 145 -14.71 18.84 -47.04
C THR A 145 -15.96 19.74 -46.92
N GLN A 146 -16.22 20.55 -47.93
CA GLN A 146 -17.41 21.42 -47.96
C GLN A 146 -18.69 20.60 -47.77
N GLU A 147 -18.81 19.48 -48.48
CA GLU A 147 -19.95 18.57 -48.39
C GLU A 147 -20.07 17.94 -46.99
N GLY A 148 -18.96 17.53 -46.38
CA GLY A 148 -18.92 16.96 -45.04
C GLY A 148 -19.37 17.95 -43.97
N ILE A 149 -18.91 19.18 -44.02
CA ILE A 149 -19.29 20.27 -43.12
C ILE A 149 -20.77 20.57 -43.26
N GLU A 150 -21.29 20.72 -44.50
CA GLU A 150 -22.73 20.97 -44.74
C GLU A 150 -23.61 19.83 -44.20
N ALA A 151 -23.21 18.59 -44.46
CA ALA A 151 -23.93 17.42 -43.97
C ALA A 151 -24.00 17.38 -42.45
N MET A 152 -22.88 17.67 -41.76
CA MET A 152 -22.81 17.70 -40.30
C MET A 152 -23.63 18.85 -39.71
N MET A 153 -23.58 20.03 -40.32
CA MET A 153 -24.40 21.17 -39.88
C MET A 153 -25.90 20.89 -40.02
N ARG A 154 -26.34 20.26 -41.13
CA ARG A 154 -27.73 19.82 -41.28
C ARG A 154 -28.14 18.81 -40.21
N LYS A 155 -27.27 17.83 -39.91
CA LYS A 155 -27.50 16.85 -38.85
C LYS A 155 -27.66 17.52 -37.50
N ASN A 156 -26.75 18.46 -37.16
CA ASN A 156 -26.79 19.21 -35.92
C ASN A 156 -28.07 20.05 -35.80
N TYR A 157 -28.47 20.70 -36.87
CA TYR A 157 -29.74 21.45 -36.93
C TYR A 157 -30.94 20.54 -36.63
N THR A 158 -31.00 19.36 -37.23
CA THR A 158 -32.06 18.39 -36.99
C THR A 158 -32.04 17.89 -35.53
N ASN A 159 -30.84 17.62 -34.98
CA ASN A 159 -30.69 17.19 -33.59
C ASN A 159 -31.16 18.25 -32.63
N LEU A 160 -30.81 19.53 -32.85
CA LEU A 160 -31.23 20.65 -32.00
C LEU A 160 -32.74 20.90 -32.01
N LEU A 161 -33.43 20.54 -33.11
CA LEU A 161 -34.90 20.61 -33.20
C LEU A 161 -35.60 19.38 -32.59
N SER A 162 -34.86 18.33 -32.25
CA SER A 162 -35.39 17.12 -31.58
C SER A 162 -35.69 17.37 -30.10
N PRO A 163 -36.53 16.53 -29.45
CA PRO A 163 -36.73 16.59 -28.00
C PRO A 163 -35.45 16.50 -27.17
N ALA A 164 -34.44 15.81 -27.70
CA ALA A 164 -33.11 15.70 -27.07
C ALA A 164 -32.22 16.93 -27.32
N GLY A 165 -32.65 17.91 -28.11
CA GLY A 165 -31.86 19.06 -28.55
C GLY A 165 -31.34 19.91 -27.39
N ILE A 166 -32.11 20.02 -26.30
CA ILE A 166 -31.69 20.76 -25.10
C ILE A 166 -30.43 20.10 -24.47
N ALA A 167 -30.45 18.77 -24.32
CA ALA A 167 -29.33 18.01 -23.76
C ALA A 167 -28.12 17.99 -24.69
N LEU A 168 -28.33 17.94 -26.00
CA LEU A 168 -27.26 17.89 -27.00
C LEU A 168 -26.63 19.24 -27.31
N ARG A 169 -27.23 20.34 -26.89
CA ARG A 169 -26.79 21.70 -27.23
C ARG A 169 -25.37 21.98 -26.83
N GLY A 170 -24.98 21.64 -25.60
CA GLY A 170 -23.63 21.85 -25.06
C GLY A 170 -22.58 21.09 -25.88
N TYR A 171 -22.85 19.83 -26.22
CA TYR A 171 -21.96 19.00 -27.04
C TYR A 171 -21.81 19.54 -28.46
N ILE A 172 -22.90 19.91 -29.12
CA ILE A 172 -22.86 20.45 -30.48
C ILE A 172 -22.17 21.80 -30.53
N GLN A 173 -22.28 22.64 -29.50
CA GLN A 173 -21.59 23.93 -29.44
C GLN A 173 -20.08 23.74 -29.24
N ARG A 174 -19.67 22.72 -28.49
CA ARG A 174 -18.26 22.41 -28.19
C ARG A 174 -17.56 21.76 -29.38
N ASP A 175 -18.21 20.81 -30.02
CA ASP A 175 -17.69 20.03 -31.16
C ASP A 175 -18.70 19.95 -32.30
N PRO A 176 -18.87 21.04 -33.05
CA PRO A 176 -19.86 21.10 -34.10
C PRO A 176 -19.60 20.16 -35.29
N LEU A 177 -18.35 19.71 -35.46
CA LEU A 177 -17.99 18.76 -36.50
C LEU A 177 -17.94 17.32 -36.01
N GLY A 178 -18.05 17.10 -34.70
CA GLY A 178 -18.04 15.78 -34.10
C GLY A 178 -16.66 15.11 -34.13
N LEU A 179 -15.58 15.89 -34.12
CA LEU A 179 -14.20 15.38 -34.20
C LEU A 179 -13.84 14.49 -33.03
N GLY A 180 -14.36 14.80 -31.83
CA GLY A 180 -14.16 14.01 -30.62
C GLY A 180 -15.04 12.77 -30.50
N ASN A 181 -16.09 12.64 -31.32
CA ASN A 181 -17.05 11.54 -31.20
C ASN A 181 -16.43 10.15 -31.38
N ASN A 182 -15.46 10.02 -32.30
CA ASN A 182 -14.78 8.76 -32.54
C ASN A 182 -13.89 8.38 -31.35
N VAL A 183 -13.20 9.37 -30.78
CA VAL A 183 -12.38 9.17 -29.59
C VAL A 183 -13.22 8.71 -28.43
N LEU A 184 -14.37 9.37 -28.18
CA LEU A 184 -15.30 8.93 -27.12
C LEU A 184 -15.84 7.53 -27.35
N LYS A 185 -16.13 7.16 -28.61
CA LYS A 185 -16.50 5.78 -28.96
C LYS A 185 -15.38 4.79 -28.72
N HIS A 186 -14.16 5.09 -29.16
CA HIS A 186 -13.02 4.22 -28.88
C HIS A 186 -12.80 4.02 -27.38
N LEU A 187 -12.97 5.06 -26.58
CA LEU A 187 -12.90 4.95 -25.12
C LEU A 187 -14.03 4.11 -24.54
N GLN A 188 -15.23 4.20 -25.12
CA GLN A 188 -16.35 3.31 -24.77
C GLN A 188 -16.08 1.86 -25.19
N ASP A 189 -15.51 1.64 -26.38
CA ASP A 189 -15.12 0.31 -26.85
C ASP A 189 -14.00 -0.29 -25.97
N PHE A 190 -13.04 0.52 -25.49
CA PHE A 190 -12.09 0.11 -24.45
C PHE A 190 -12.77 -0.27 -23.14
N GLN A 191 -13.88 0.39 -22.78
CA GLN A 191 -14.68 0.00 -21.61
C GLN A 191 -15.49 -1.27 -21.83
N LEU A 192 -15.92 -1.56 -23.07
CA LEU A 192 -16.67 -2.79 -23.40
C LEU A 192 -15.79 -4.07 -23.35
N GLU A 193 -14.47 -3.93 -23.47
CA GLU A 193 -13.52 -5.02 -23.17
C GLU A 193 -13.22 -5.14 -21.66
N THR A 194 -13.65 -4.17 -20.84
CA THR A 194 -13.45 -4.22 -19.40
C THR A 194 -14.45 -5.16 -18.72
N ASN A 195 -14.01 -5.82 -17.68
CA ASN A 195 -14.81 -6.74 -16.87
C ASN A 195 -15.76 -6.03 -15.89
N TYR A 196 -16.21 -4.81 -16.23
CA TYR A 196 -17.02 -3.96 -15.36
C TYR A 196 -18.26 -3.43 -16.07
N GLU A 197 -19.32 -3.22 -15.32
CA GLU A 197 -20.52 -2.51 -15.76
C GLU A 197 -20.92 -1.45 -14.73
N ILE A 198 -21.66 -0.43 -15.17
CA ILE A 198 -22.19 0.61 -14.28
C ILE A 198 -23.68 0.33 -14.07
N ASN A 199 -24.05 0.11 -12.80
CA ASN A 199 -25.44 -0.10 -12.39
C ASN A 199 -25.79 0.93 -11.31
N ASN A 200 -26.83 1.74 -11.56
CA ASN A 200 -27.26 2.85 -10.68
C ASN A 200 -26.09 3.78 -10.26
N GLY A 201 -25.17 4.09 -11.20
CA GLY A 201 -24.01 4.92 -10.93
C GLY A 201 -22.84 4.21 -10.26
N HIS A 202 -23.00 2.98 -9.80
CA HIS A 202 -21.97 2.20 -9.12
C HIS A 202 -21.30 1.21 -10.06
N ILE A 203 -20.02 0.89 -9.76
CA ILE A 203 -19.20 0.00 -10.58
C ILE A 203 -19.38 -1.43 -10.11
N PHE A 204 -19.87 -2.28 -10.98
CA PHE A 204 -20.02 -3.71 -10.76
C PHE A 204 -19.09 -4.53 -11.66
N SER A 205 -18.82 -5.75 -11.27
CA SER A 205 -18.25 -6.76 -12.18
C SER A 205 -19.22 -7.06 -13.31
N LYS A 206 -18.71 -7.54 -14.45
CA LYS A 206 -19.51 -7.82 -15.66
C LYS A 206 -20.68 -8.79 -15.45
N ASP A 207 -20.57 -9.67 -14.46
CA ASP A 207 -21.62 -10.60 -14.06
C ASP A 207 -22.66 -9.98 -13.10
N GLY A 208 -22.51 -8.68 -12.78
CA GLY A 208 -23.40 -7.95 -11.86
C GLY A 208 -23.32 -8.41 -10.39
N ASN A 209 -22.42 -9.35 -10.07
CA ASN A 209 -22.40 -10.01 -8.77
C ASN A 209 -21.42 -9.38 -7.75
N THR A 210 -20.60 -8.43 -8.15
CA THR A 210 -19.62 -7.81 -7.25
C THR A 210 -19.60 -6.30 -7.44
N LEU A 211 -19.89 -5.57 -6.37
CA LEU A 211 -19.71 -4.13 -6.30
C LEU A 211 -18.23 -3.82 -6.02
N LEU A 212 -17.66 -2.89 -6.77
CA LEU A 212 -16.27 -2.44 -6.65
C LEU A 212 -16.21 -1.02 -6.13
N MET A 213 -15.38 -0.82 -5.10
CA MET A 213 -15.08 0.50 -4.56
C MET A 213 -13.56 0.69 -4.54
N PHE A 214 -13.10 1.89 -4.83
CA PHE A 214 -11.67 2.21 -4.92
C PHE A 214 -11.29 3.22 -3.84
N MET A 215 -10.62 2.77 -2.80
CA MET A 215 -10.14 3.62 -1.72
C MET A 215 -8.72 4.08 -2.01
N THR A 216 -8.49 5.38 -1.91
CA THR A 216 -7.17 6.00 -2.05
C THR A 216 -6.67 6.38 -0.66
N PRO A 217 -5.60 5.75 -0.14
CA PRO A 217 -4.95 6.16 1.09
C PRO A 217 -4.37 7.58 1.00
N GLU A 218 -4.28 8.29 2.13
CA GLU A 218 -3.63 9.60 2.21
C GLU A 218 -2.11 9.49 2.05
N PHE A 219 -1.53 8.38 2.51
CA PHE A 219 -0.08 8.14 2.48
C PHE A 219 0.31 7.28 1.29
N GLY A 220 1.47 7.60 0.68
CA GLY A 220 2.00 6.86 -0.47
C GLY A 220 2.55 5.46 -0.10
N THR A 221 2.90 4.68 -1.10
CA THR A 221 3.31 3.25 -1.02
C THR A 221 4.45 2.93 -0.07
N GLY A 222 5.21 3.91 0.43
CA GLY A 222 6.32 3.70 1.37
C GLY A 222 5.93 3.73 2.85
N SER A 223 4.67 4.04 3.17
CA SER A 223 4.21 4.31 4.54
C SER A 223 3.51 3.10 5.15
N THR A 224 4.19 1.97 5.26
CA THR A 224 3.59 0.70 5.75
C THR A 224 2.99 0.83 7.16
N GLY A 225 3.58 1.65 8.04
CA GLY A 225 3.06 1.87 9.39
C GLY A 225 1.72 2.61 9.43
N GLU A 226 1.57 3.61 8.58
CA GLU A 226 0.33 4.37 8.40
C GLU A 226 -0.73 3.49 7.74
N HIS A 227 -0.35 2.71 6.72
CA HIS A 227 -1.23 1.74 6.09
C HIS A 227 -1.70 0.64 7.06
N GLU A 228 -0.91 0.25 8.05
CA GLU A 228 -1.32 -0.72 9.06
C GLU A 228 -2.52 -0.24 9.87
N ASN A 229 -2.56 1.05 10.22
CA ASN A 229 -3.71 1.65 10.92
C ASN A 229 -4.94 1.68 10.01
N LEU A 230 -4.78 2.11 8.75
CA LEU A 230 -5.86 2.12 7.77
C LEU A 230 -6.44 0.71 7.54
N ILE A 231 -5.57 -0.28 7.33
CA ILE A 231 -6.01 -1.67 7.12
C ILE A 231 -6.72 -2.22 8.35
N ARG A 232 -6.29 -1.86 9.56
CA ARG A 232 -6.97 -2.28 10.79
C ARG A 232 -8.38 -1.69 10.91
N ILE A 233 -8.56 -0.41 10.57
CA ILE A 233 -9.87 0.23 10.51
C ILE A 233 -10.74 -0.50 9.47
N LEU A 234 -10.23 -0.70 8.27
CA LEU A 234 -10.94 -1.40 7.21
C LEU A 234 -11.33 -2.84 7.63
N GLU A 235 -10.42 -3.60 8.22
CA GLU A 235 -10.69 -4.96 8.72
C GLU A 235 -11.80 -4.98 9.77
N ASN A 236 -11.83 -4.00 10.68
CA ASN A 236 -12.87 -3.89 11.70
C ASN A 236 -14.24 -3.62 11.07
N GLU A 237 -14.32 -2.63 10.16
CA GLU A 237 -15.58 -2.29 9.48
C GLU A 237 -16.10 -3.46 8.64
N LEU A 238 -15.23 -4.15 7.90
CA LEU A 238 -15.63 -5.33 7.13
C LEU A 238 -16.12 -6.48 8.03
N GLN A 239 -15.52 -6.67 9.20
CA GLN A 239 -16.00 -7.65 10.18
C GLN A 239 -17.35 -7.26 10.77
N GLN A 240 -17.62 -5.98 10.97
CA GLN A 240 -18.90 -5.49 11.43
C GLN A 240 -19.99 -5.74 10.40
N ILE A 241 -19.74 -5.36 9.13
CA ILE A 241 -20.64 -5.64 8.02
C ILE A 241 -20.96 -7.13 7.90
N GLN A 242 -19.95 -7.99 8.01
CA GLN A 242 -20.14 -9.43 7.93
C GLN A 242 -21.05 -9.98 9.07
N LYS A 243 -21.06 -9.31 10.23
CA LYS A 243 -21.97 -9.68 11.34
C LYS A 243 -23.38 -9.14 11.11
N GLU A 244 -23.52 -7.92 10.63
CA GLU A 244 -24.80 -7.24 10.39
C GLU A 244 -25.50 -7.80 9.15
N CYS A 245 -24.77 -8.11 8.09
CA CYS A 245 -25.26 -8.64 6.83
C CYS A 245 -24.54 -9.95 6.44
N PRO A 246 -24.89 -11.10 7.05
CA PRO A 246 -24.21 -12.39 6.77
C PRO A 246 -24.37 -12.89 5.33
N SER A 247 -25.37 -12.37 4.60
CA SER A 247 -25.61 -12.67 3.17
C SER A 247 -24.62 -12.02 2.23
N ILE A 248 -23.81 -11.08 2.72
CA ILE A 248 -22.80 -10.34 1.94
C ILE A 248 -21.42 -10.75 2.41
N ARG A 249 -20.51 -10.94 1.46
CA ARG A 249 -19.08 -11.09 1.68
C ARG A 249 -18.35 -9.84 1.21
N ALA A 250 -17.67 -9.17 2.12
CA ALA A 250 -16.80 -8.05 1.80
C ALA A 250 -15.32 -8.47 1.90
N SER A 251 -14.53 -8.11 0.91
CA SER A 251 -13.10 -8.36 0.85
C SER A 251 -12.37 -7.17 0.24
N TYR A 252 -11.05 -7.14 0.39
CA TYR A 252 -10.26 -6.05 -0.17
C TYR A 252 -8.91 -6.55 -0.68
N PHE A 253 -8.36 -5.82 -1.64
CA PHE A 253 -7.06 -6.08 -2.25
C PHE A 253 -6.41 -4.78 -2.71
N GLY A 254 -5.08 -4.71 -2.70
CA GLY A 254 -4.33 -3.56 -3.22
C GLY A 254 -2.89 -3.52 -2.74
N GLY A 255 -2.08 -2.68 -3.37
CA GLY A 255 -0.66 -2.52 -3.02
C GLY A 255 -0.43 -2.25 -1.53
N PRO A 256 -1.14 -1.27 -0.92
CA PRO A 256 -1.02 -0.98 0.51
C PRO A 256 -1.36 -2.18 1.40
N SER A 257 -2.40 -2.95 1.07
CA SER A 257 -2.78 -4.13 1.85
C SER A 257 -1.74 -5.25 1.75
N VAL A 258 -1.20 -5.51 0.56
CA VAL A 258 -0.14 -6.50 0.35
C VAL A 258 1.10 -6.13 1.15
N SER A 259 1.51 -4.86 1.15
CA SER A 259 2.65 -4.38 1.93
C SER A 259 2.46 -4.60 3.43
N VAL A 260 1.28 -4.31 3.96
CA VAL A 260 0.95 -4.53 5.38
C VAL A 260 0.97 -6.02 5.73
N TYR A 261 0.36 -6.87 4.90
CA TYR A 261 0.36 -8.32 5.14
C TYR A 261 1.77 -8.91 5.11
N ASN A 262 2.57 -8.51 4.13
CA ASN A 262 3.97 -8.93 4.05
C ASN A 262 4.75 -8.50 5.29
N ALA A 263 4.61 -7.25 5.72
CA ALA A 263 5.28 -6.74 6.92
C ALA A 263 4.84 -7.51 8.18
N ARG A 264 3.53 -7.76 8.36
CA ARG A 264 3.00 -8.57 9.47
C ARG A 264 3.56 -10.00 9.44
N GLN A 265 3.60 -10.63 8.26
CA GLN A 265 4.12 -11.99 8.09
C GLN A 265 5.61 -12.06 8.39
N ILE A 266 6.41 -11.15 7.84
CA ILE A 266 7.84 -11.10 8.07
C ILE A 266 8.16 -10.86 9.56
N LYS A 267 7.43 -9.95 10.22
CA LYS A 267 7.57 -9.72 11.66
C LYS A 267 7.29 -11.00 12.46
N LYS A 268 6.21 -11.70 12.14
CA LYS A 268 5.84 -12.97 12.78
C LYS A 268 6.91 -14.04 12.54
N ASP A 269 7.35 -14.22 11.31
CA ASP A 269 8.35 -15.22 10.93
C ASP A 269 9.70 -14.91 11.59
N THR A 270 10.10 -13.64 11.63
CA THR A 270 11.33 -13.21 12.30
C THR A 270 11.29 -13.53 13.80
N ILE A 271 10.19 -13.25 14.49
CA ILE A 271 10.04 -13.56 15.91
C ILE A 271 10.11 -15.09 16.14
N ILE A 272 9.40 -15.87 15.34
CA ILE A 272 9.35 -17.33 15.48
C ILE A 272 10.72 -17.94 15.20
N THR A 273 11.34 -17.62 14.06
CA THR A 273 12.63 -18.19 13.66
C THR A 273 13.75 -17.77 14.60
N SER A 274 13.79 -16.50 15.03
CA SER A 274 14.79 -16.03 16.00
C SER A 274 14.60 -16.69 17.38
N SER A 275 13.38 -16.93 17.81
CA SER A 275 13.09 -17.62 19.07
C SER A 275 13.53 -19.08 19.03
N ILE A 276 13.23 -19.79 17.92
CA ILE A 276 13.67 -21.18 17.72
C ILE A 276 15.20 -21.27 17.64
N ALA A 277 15.83 -20.38 16.87
CA ALA A 277 17.28 -20.34 16.76
C ALA A 277 17.94 -20.09 18.12
N LEU A 278 17.44 -19.14 18.90
CA LEU A 278 17.94 -18.85 20.24
C LEU A 278 17.79 -20.07 21.17
N LEU A 279 16.65 -20.77 21.11
CA LEU A 279 16.41 -21.96 21.90
C LEU A 279 17.40 -23.08 21.52
N ILE A 280 17.59 -23.35 20.24
CA ILE A 280 18.56 -24.35 19.75
C ILE A 280 19.97 -24.01 20.25
N ILE A 281 20.36 -22.73 20.18
CA ILE A 281 21.66 -22.27 20.64
C ILE A 281 21.81 -22.49 22.16
N ILE A 282 20.81 -22.14 22.96
CA ILE A 282 20.83 -22.34 24.41
C ILE A 282 20.96 -23.84 24.76
N VAL A 283 20.20 -24.69 24.07
CA VAL A 283 20.29 -26.16 24.24
C VAL A 283 21.69 -26.66 23.88
N PHE A 284 22.20 -26.26 22.72
CA PHE A 284 23.55 -26.63 22.27
C PHE A 284 24.63 -26.22 23.26
N ILE A 285 24.62 -24.97 23.71
CA ILE A 285 25.56 -24.46 24.73
C ILE A 285 25.42 -25.26 26.04
N SER A 286 24.21 -25.56 26.46
CA SER A 286 23.93 -26.32 27.68
C SER A 286 24.47 -27.75 27.62
N LEU A 287 24.49 -28.37 26.44
CA LEU A 287 25.03 -29.72 26.21
C LEU A 287 26.58 -29.74 26.14
N VAL A 288 27.17 -28.71 25.50
CA VAL A 288 28.63 -28.62 25.29
C VAL A 288 29.35 -28.14 26.55
N PHE A 289 28.80 -27.15 27.23
CA PHE A 289 29.45 -26.57 28.40
C PHE A 289 28.86 -27.12 29.70
N LYS A 290 29.72 -27.75 30.51
CA LYS A 290 29.36 -28.32 31.81
C LYS A 290 28.90 -27.29 32.84
N HIS A 291 29.31 -26.02 32.66
CA HIS A 291 28.95 -24.94 33.59
C HIS A 291 27.78 -24.11 33.08
N LYS A 292 26.62 -24.15 33.76
CA LYS A 292 25.43 -23.36 33.44
C LYS A 292 25.64 -21.85 33.38
N LYS A 293 26.70 -21.33 34.04
CA LYS A 293 27.11 -19.92 33.99
C LYS A 293 27.64 -19.47 32.63
N SER A 294 27.99 -20.40 31.74
CA SER A 294 28.49 -20.09 30.39
C SER A 294 27.40 -19.56 29.50
N ILE A 295 26.14 -19.96 29.72
CA ILE A 295 24.97 -19.54 28.88
C ILE A 295 24.78 -18.01 28.91
N PRO A 296 24.61 -17.37 30.11
CA PRO A 296 24.46 -15.92 30.15
C PRO A 296 25.69 -15.18 29.65
N LEU A 297 26.90 -15.73 29.82
CA LEU A 297 28.13 -15.10 29.40
C LEU A 297 28.24 -15.02 27.85
N ILE A 298 27.70 -16.02 27.12
CA ILE A 298 27.68 -16.06 25.66
C ILE A 298 26.53 -15.24 25.10
N VAL A 299 25.33 -15.33 25.70
CA VAL A 299 24.11 -14.70 25.16
C VAL A 299 24.08 -13.20 25.43
N THR A 300 24.59 -12.73 26.58
CA THR A 300 24.52 -11.30 26.96
C THR A 300 25.18 -10.37 25.94
N PRO A 301 26.44 -10.61 25.44
CA PRO A 301 27.06 -9.73 24.45
C PRO A 301 26.27 -9.67 23.12
N VAL A 302 25.70 -10.80 22.71
CA VAL A 302 24.91 -10.89 21.45
C VAL A 302 23.62 -10.11 21.57
N LEU A 303 22.87 -10.27 22.67
CA LEU A 303 21.66 -9.50 22.93
C LEU A 303 21.96 -8.00 23.07
N PHE A 304 23.01 -7.64 23.78
CA PHE A 304 23.43 -6.25 23.92
C PHE A 304 23.79 -5.63 22.57
N GLY A 305 24.56 -6.34 21.74
CA GLY A 305 24.93 -5.89 20.39
C GLY A 305 23.70 -5.71 19.47
N GLY A 306 22.76 -6.65 19.52
CA GLY A 306 21.49 -6.55 18.77
C GLY A 306 20.62 -5.37 19.21
N LEU A 307 20.43 -5.17 20.52
CA LEU A 307 19.70 -4.02 21.06
C LEU A 307 20.39 -2.70 20.72
N PHE A 308 21.72 -2.65 20.82
CA PHE A 308 22.50 -1.47 20.46
C PHE A 308 22.34 -1.13 18.97
N ALA A 309 22.42 -2.12 18.08
CA ALA A 309 22.22 -1.92 16.66
C ALA A 309 20.83 -1.37 16.34
N LEU A 310 19.78 -1.95 16.92
CA LEU A 310 18.40 -1.46 16.75
C LEU A 310 18.21 -0.04 17.30
N CYS A 311 18.81 0.26 18.46
CA CYS A 311 18.80 1.61 19.02
C CYS A 311 19.48 2.62 18.10
N LEU A 312 20.61 2.27 17.51
CA LEU A 312 21.30 3.13 16.52
C LEU A 312 20.45 3.33 15.27
N ILE A 313 19.82 2.28 14.75
CA ILE A 313 18.91 2.37 13.61
C ILE A 313 17.77 3.33 13.90
N TYR A 314 17.20 3.29 15.10
CA TYR A 314 16.16 4.24 15.51
C TYR A 314 16.62 5.69 15.38
N PHE A 315 17.82 6.02 15.88
CA PHE A 315 18.34 7.40 15.82
C PHE A 315 18.80 7.84 14.42
N ILE A 316 19.22 6.91 13.57
CA ILE A 316 19.74 7.23 12.22
C ILE A 316 18.60 7.30 11.20
N GLN A 317 17.68 6.32 11.20
CA GLN A 317 16.67 6.15 10.16
C GLN A 317 15.25 6.09 10.71
N GLY A 318 15.06 5.64 11.95
CA GLY A 318 13.74 5.43 12.58
C GLY A 318 13.00 4.18 12.09
N TYR A 319 13.47 3.53 11.05
CA TYR A 319 12.85 2.34 10.45
C TYR A 319 13.90 1.28 10.06
N ILE A 320 13.44 0.04 9.93
CA ILE A 320 14.26 -1.08 9.45
C ILE A 320 13.48 -1.88 8.40
N SER A 321 14.16 -2.29 7.33
CA SER A 321 13.54 -3.20 6.36
C SER A 321 13.59 -4.65 6.83
N ALA A 322 12.62 -5.44 6.38
CA ALA A 322 12.57 -6.88 6.65
C ALA A 322 13.81 -7.63 6.17
N ILE A 323 14.35 -7.24 5.02
CA ILE A 323 15.59 -7.83 4.46
C ILE A 323 16.79 -7.51 5.37
N ALA A 324 16.86 -6.28 5.90
CA ALA A 324 17.94 -5.91 6.83
C ALA A 324 17.87 -6.71 8.13
N VAL A 325 16.66 -7.01 8.64
CA VAL A 325 16.47 -7.90 9.81
C VAL A 325 16.94 -9.32 9.49
N GLY A 326 16.60 -9.85 8.31
CA GLY A 326 17.07 -11.16 7.86
C GLY A 326 18.60 -11.25 7.76
N ALA A 327 19.24 -10.25 7.15
CA ALA A 327 20.70 -10.15 7.09
C ALA A 327 21.32 -9.99 8.49
N GLY A 328 20.71 -9.18 9.36
CA GLY A 328 21.12 -8.99 10.74
C GLY A 328 21.13 -10.28 11.57
N SER A 329 20.17 -11.17 11.34
CA SER A 329 20.12 -12.47 12.02
C SER A 329 21.31 -13.37 11.68
N ALA A 330 21.79 -13.34 10.44
CA ALA A 330 23.00 -14.06 10.03
C ALA A 330 24.25 -13.50 10.75
N ILE A 331 24.34 -12.17 10.88
CA ILE A 331 25.45 -11.50 11.60
C ILE A 331 25.44 -11.85 13.09
N LEU A 332 24.24 -11.95 13.70
CA LEU A 332 24.10 -12.41 15.09
C LEU A 332 24.67 -13.82 15.30
N GLY A 333 24.48 -14.72 14.32
CA GLY A 333 25.10 -16.06 14.34
C GLY A 333 26.64 -16.01 14.38
N ILE A 334 27.24 -15.10 13.61
CA ILE A 334 28.71 -14.89 13.61
C ILE A 334 29.17 -14.31 14.97
N ALA A 335 28.47 -13.32 15.50
CA ALA A 335 28.77 -12.73 16.81
C ALA A 335 28.74 -13.78 17.94
N LEU A 336 27.82 -14.73 17.83
CA LEU A 336 27.72 -15.85 18.76
C LEU A 336 28.93 -16.77 18.70
N SER A 337 29.45 -17.05 17.49
CA SER A 337 30.67 -17.83 17.29
C SER A 337 31.88 -17.19 17.98
N TYR A 338 32.02 -15.87 17.92
CA TYR A 338 33.10 -15.16 18.66
C TYR A 338 32.95 -15.29 20.16
N SER A 339 31.72 -15.19 20.69
CA SER A 339 31.48 -15.35 22.14
C SER A 339 31.80 -16.75 22.63
N ILE A 340 31.50 -17.79 21.85
CA ILE A 340 31.86 -19.19 22.16
C ILE A 340 33.39 -19.38 22.14
N HIS A 341 34.05 -18.81 21.14
CA HIS A 341 35.49 -18.93 20.99
C HIS A 341 36.25 -18.29 22.16
N MET A 342 35.79 -17.12 22.62
CA MET A 342 36.34 -16.42 23.77
C MET A 342 36.20 -17.21 25.09
N LEU A 343 35.19 -18.08 25.18
CA LEU A 343 34.93 -18.88 26.38
C LEU A 343 35.64 -20.23 26.34
N ALA A 344 36.06 -20.71 25.15
CA ALA A 344 36.78 -21.95 24.96
C ALA A 344 38.28 -21.82 25.18
N HIS A 345 38.82 -20.59 25.17
CA HIS A 345 40.17 -20.23 25.51
C HIS A 345 40.26 -19.64 26.93
#